data_e773a9ad3199b498803aec6781d47047
#
_entry.id   e773a9ad3199b498803aec6781d47047
#
_cell.length_a   1.000
_cell.length_b   1.000
_cell.length_c   1.000
_cell.angle_alpha   90.00
_cell.angle_beta   90.00
_cell.angle_gamma   90.00
#
_symmetry.space_group_name_H-M   'P 1'
#
loop_
_entity.id
_entity.type
_entity.pdbx_description
1 polymer ?
#
loop_
_entity_poly.entity_id
_entity_poly.type
_entity_poly.pdbx_seq_one_letter_code
_entity_poly.pdbx_strand_id
1 'polypeptide(L)'
;MTKYVYTFGAGKADGRADMKNLLGGKGANLAEMNSIGLPVPAGFTITTEMCTVYYENNRKYPEELKKQVDAGLKHIEATMGAKFGDKNNPLLVSVRSGARVSMPGMMDTVLNLGLNDETVQGIIKQTGNDRFGWDSYRRFVHMYGDVVMGMKPESKDEEDPFETVMAKLKKEKKITKDTEMTTEILKELTQRYKKLIKERTKKDFPTDPMEQLWGAINAVFG
;
A
#
# COMPACT_ATOMS: atom_id res chain seq x y z
N MET A 1 -26.26 -8.08 10.30
CA MET A 1 -24.80 -8.15 10.04
C MET A 1 -24.30 -6.74 9.77
N THR A 2 -23.34 -6.26 10.55
CA THR A 2 -22.84 -4.87 10.41
C THR A 2 -22.00 -4.75 9.15
N LYS A 3 -22.24 -3.70 8.36
CA LYS A 3 -21.48 -3.42 7.12
C LYS A 3 -20.29 -2.51 7.46
N TYR A 4 -19.08 -3.05 7.36
CA TYR A 4 -17.82 -2.33 7.61
C TYR A 4 -17.09 -1.92 6.33
N VAL A 5 -17.41 -2.54 5.18
CA VAL A 5 -16.73 -2.30 3.90
C VAL A 5 -17.73 -1.80 2.86
N TYR A 6 -17.39 -0.68 2.24
CA TYR A 6 -18.17 0.00 1.21
C TYR A 6 -17.37 0.03 -0.09
N THR A 7 -17.87 -0.67 -1.11
CA THR A 7 -17.20 -0.80 -2.41
C THR A 7 -17.58 0.33 -3.37
N PHE A 8 -16.68 0.59 -4.32
CA PHE A 8 -16.92 1.47 -5.46
C PHE A 8 -16.12 0.97 -6.67
N GLY A 9 -16.63 1.20 -7.87
CA GLY A 9 -16.00 0.79 -9.13
C GLY A 9 -17.04 0.62 -10.23
N ALA A 10 -16.61 0.72 -11.49
CA ALA A 10 -17.46 0.57 -12.68
C ALA A 10 -18.75 1.42 -12.65
N GLY A 11 -18.66 2.67 -12.17
CA GLY A 11 -19.82 3.58 -12.09
C GLY A 11 -20.82 3.29 -10.98
N LYS A 12 -20.53 2.34 -10.07
CA LYS A 12 -21.37 1.99 -8.92
C LYS A 12 -20.62 2.19 -7.62
N ALA A 13 -21.30 2.69 -6.59
CA ALA A 13 -20.73 2.82 -5.25
C ALA A 13 -21.77 2.55 -4.17
N ASP A 14 -21.34 1.92 -3.09
CA ASP A 14 -22.16 1.73 -1.89
C ASP A 14 -22.31 3.01 -1.08
N GLY A 15 -21.36 3.95 -1.21
CA GLY A 15 -21.30 5.21 -0.47
C GLY A 15 -21.66 6.43 -1.32
N ARG A 16 -21.77 7.59 -0.65
CA ARG A 16 -22.07 8.91 -1.24
C ARG A 16 -21.30 10.02 -0.52
N ALA A 17 -21.26 11.21 -1.11
CA ALA A 17 -20.55 12.38 -0.58
C ALA A 17 -21.01 12.81 0.81
N ASP A 18 -22.28 12.60 1.16
CA ASP A 18 -22.87 12.95 2.47
C ASP A 18 -22.42 12.00 3.61
N MET A 19 -21.85 10.84 3.28
CA MET A 19 -21.43 9.82 4.25
C MET A 19 -20.01 10.03 4.81
N LYS A 20 -19.52 11.28 4.87
CA LYS A 20 -18.15 11.60 5.35
C LYS A 20 -17.89 11.14 6.79
N ASN A 21 -18.91 11.12 7.63
CA ASN A 21 -18.77 10.63 9.00
C ASN A 21 -18.45 9.13 9.06
N LEU A 22 -19.01 8.36 8.14
CA LEU A 22 -18.85 6.90 8.08
C LEU A 22 -17.66 6.48 7.23
N LEU A 23 -17.45 7.15 6.09
CA LEU A 23 -16.44 6.73 5.09
C LEU A 23 -15.17 7.59 5.13
N GLY A 24 -15.11 8.59 5.98
CA GLY A 24 -14.07 9.62 5.93
C GLY A 24 -14.20 10.49 4.68
N GLY A 25 -13.44 11.59 4.64
CA GLY A 25 -13.48 12.50 3.51
C GLY A 25 -13.05 11.87 2.18
N LYS A 26 -11.97 11.09 2.19
CA LYS A 26 -11.46 10.43 1.00
C LYS A 26 -12.42 9.35 0.48
N GLY A 27 -12.93 8.49 1.36
CA GLY A 27 -13.84 7.41 0.98
C GLY A 27 -15.16 7.91 0.39
N ALA A 28 -15.79 8.90 1.04
CA ALA A 28 -17.02 9.49 0.56
C ALA A 28 -16.84 10.19 -0.80
N ASN A 29 -15.74 10.93 -0.99
CA ASN A 29 -15.46 11.60 -2.25
C ASN A 29 -15.15 10.61 -3.38
N LEU A 30 -14.40 9.54 -3.14
CA LEU A 30 -14.12 8.50 -4.14
C LEU A 30 -15.40 7.78 -4.59
N ALA A 31 -16.30 7.48 -3.65
CA ALA A 31 -17.60 6.89 -3.95
C ALA A 31 -18.45 7.83 -4.84
N GLU A 32 -18.51 9.11 -4.50
CA GLU A 32 -19.23 10.12 -5.27
C GLU A 32 -18.64 10.28 -6.68
N MET A 33 -17.32 10.47 -6.78
CA MET A 33 -16.64 10.61 -8.07
C MET A 33 -16.92 9.43 -8.99
N ASN A 34 -16.91 8.20 -8.44
CA ASN A 34 -17.23 7.02 -9.21
C ASN A 34 -18.71 7.01 -9.66
N SER A 35 -19.64 7.42 -8.78
CA SER A 35 -21.09 7.43 -9.08
C SER A 35 -21.47 8.45 -10.15
N ILE A 36 -20.77 9.59 -10.24
CA ILE A 36 -20.97 10.59 -11.31
C ILE A 36 -20.18 10.30 -12.59
N GLY A 37 -19.56 9.13 -12.69
CA GLY A 37 -18.89 8.64 -13.90
C GLY A 37 -17.46 9.14 -14.11
N LEU A 38 -16.81 9.72 -13.09
CA LEU A 38 -15.38 10.04 -13.19
C LEU A 38 -14.53 8.75 -13.20
N PRO A 39 -13.40 8.71 -13.91
CA PRO A 39 -12.55 7.54 -14.04
C PRO A 39 -11.74 7.29 -12.75
N VAL A 40 -12.42 6.75 -11.74
CA VAL A 40 -11.81 6.34 -10.46
C VAL A 40 -11.57 4.83 -10.52
N PRO A 41 -10.36 4.36 -10.21
CA PRO A 41 -10.10 2.92 -10.06
C PRO A 41 -11.02 2.30 -9.02
N ALA A 42 -11.40 1.04 -9.21
CA ALA A 42 -12.20 0.31 -8.23
C ALA A 42 -11.50 0.23 -6.87
N GLY A 43 -12.27 0.25 -5.81
CA GLY A 43 -11.77 0.21 -4.44
C GLY A 43 -12.85 -0.08 -3.42
N PHE A 44 -12.45 -0.08 -2.16
CA PHE A 44 -13.37 -0.10 -1.04
C PHE A 44 -12.88 0.80 0.11
N THR A 45 -13.80 1.20 0.96
CA THR A 45 -13.53 1.95 2.18
C THR A 45 -13.93 1.13 3.39
N ILE A 46 -13.04 0.97 4.35
CA ILE A 46 -13.35 0.46 5.69
C ILE A 46 -13.88 1.66 6.49
N THR A 47 -15.02 1.47 7.17
CA THR A 47 -15.71 2.56 7.87
C THR A 47 -14.88 3.12 9.04
N THR A 48 -15.08 4.41 9.34
CA THR A 48 -14.45 5.08 10.51
C THR A 48 -14.87 4.45 11.84
N GLU A 49 -16.05 3.83 11.91
CA GLU A 49 -16.53 3.11 13.09
C GLU A 49 -15.63 1.93 13.47
N MET A 50 -14.93 1.38 12.48
CA MET A 50 -13.99 0.28 12.75
C MET A 50 -12.85 0.71 13.69
N CYS A 51 -12.47 2.00 13.74
CA CYS A 51 -11.51 2.48 14.74
C CYS A 51 -12.01 2.19 16.16
N THR A 52 -13.26 2.56 16.47
CA THR A 52 -13.86 2.29 17.78
C THR A 52 -13.91 0.79 18.08
N VAL A 53 -14.44 0.01 17.14
CA VAL A 53 -14.53 -1.45 17.25
C VAL A 53 -13.15 -2.09 17.49
N TYR A 54 -12.12 -1.63 16.79
CA TYR A 54 -10.77 -2.13 16.92
C TYR A 54 -10.21 -1.90 18.34
N TYR A 55 -10.35 -0.69 18.89
CA TYR A 55 -9.86 -0.37 20.23
C TYR A 55 -10.69 -1.04 21.33
N GLU A 56 -12.02 -1.07 21.22
CA GLU A 56 -12.92 -1.76 22.15
C GLU A 56 -12.67 -3.28 22.16
N ASN A 57 -12.25 -3.85 21.04
CA ASN A 57 -11.95 -5.27 20.90
C ASN A 57 -10.45 -5.61 21.12
N ASN A 58 -9.78 -4.86 22.00
CA ASN A 58 -8.37 -5.06 22.35
C ASN A 58 -7.44 -5.12 21.13
N ARG A 59 -7.63 -4.22 20.18
CA ARG A 59 -6.88 -4.13 18.93
C ARG A 59 -6.98 -5.38 18.04
N LYS A 60 -8.13 -6.03 18.05
CA LYS A 60 -8.43 -7.19 17.19
C LYS A 60 -9.57 -6.87 16.24
N TYR A 61 -9.44 -7.32 15.01
CA TYR A 61 -10.51 -7.19 14.03
C TYR A 61 -11.56 -8.29 14.22
N PRO A 62 -12.85 -7.94 14.05
CA PRO A 62 -13.89 -8.96 13.97
C PRO A 62 -13.68 -9.84 12.73
N GLU A 63 -14.00 -11.12 12.81
CA GLU A 63 -13.96 -12.03 11.65
C GLU A 63 -14.83 -11.55 10.49
N GLU A 64 -15.89 -10.83 10.79
CA GLU A 64 -16.77 -10.22 9.82
C GLU A 64 -16.07 -9.17 8.95
N LEU A 65 -15.14 -8.37 9.53
CA LEU A 65 -14.35 -7.43 8.75
C LEU A 65 -13.46 -8.17 7.74
N LYS A 66 -12.81 -9.25 8.16
CA LYS A 66 -11.92 -10.02 7.27
C LYS A 66 -12.69 -10.54 6.06
N LYS A 67 -13.88 -11.13 6.28
CA LYS A 67 -14.75 -11.60 5.19
C LYS A 67 -15.16 -10.47 4.24
N GLN A 68 -15.45 -9.29 4.78
CA GLN A 68 -15.85 -8.14 3.96
C GLN A 68 -14.67 -7.54 3.20
N VAL A 69 -13.46 -7.52 3.78
CA VAL A 69 -12.23 -7.11 3.08
C VAL A 69 -11.92 -8.07 1.93
N ASP A 70 -12.03 -9.38 2.15
CA ASP A 70 -11.85 -10.38 1.10
C ASP A 70 -12.87 -10.22 -0.04
N ALA A 71 -14.12 -9.94 0.30
CA ALA A 71 -15.17 -9.66 -0.69
C ALA A 71 -14.89 -8.36 -1.46
N GLY A 72 -14.45 -7.31 -0.76
CA GLY A 72 -14.03 -6.03 -1.36
C GLY A 72 -12.84 -6.20 -2.32
N LEU A 73 -11.85 -7.01 -1.93
CA LEU A 73 -10.71 -7.32 -2.80
C LEU A 73 -11.15 -8.06 -4.07
N LYS A 74 -12.01 -9.07 -3.94
CA LYS A 74 -12.59 -9.78 -5.09
C LYS A 74 -13.39 -8.85 -6.02
N HIS A 75 -14.10 -7.85 -5.46
CA HIS A 75 -14.77 -6.84 -6.26
C HIS A 75 -13.78 -6.00 -7.08
N ILE A 76 -12.66 -5.59 -6.48
CA ILE A 76 -11.60 -4.86 -7.20
C ILE A 76 -11.01 -5.73 -8.30
N GLU A 77 -10.65 -6.98 -7.98
CA GLU A 77 -10.09 -7.94 -8.94
C GLU A 77 -11.00 -8.14 -10.16
N ALA A 78 -12.29 -8.37 -9.92
CA ALA A 78 -13.28 -8.55 -10.98
C ALA A 78 -13.45 -7.28 -11.84
N THR A 79 -13.46 -6.11 -11.21
CA THR A 79 -13.64 -4.83 -11.90
C THR A 79 -12.42 -4.44 -12.72
N MET A 80 -11.21 -4.69 -12.19
CA MET A 80 -9.95 -4.33 -12.83
C MET A 80 -9.43 -5.39 -13.80
N GLY A 81 -9.99 -6.59 -13.80
CA GLY A 81 -9.54 -7.70 -14.65
C GLY A 81 -8.13 -8.20 -14.32
N ALA A 82 -7.68 -8.00 -13.06
CA ALA A 82 -6.37 -8.40 -12.58
C ALA A 82 -6.49 -9.01 -11.19
N LYS A 83 -5.52 -9.80 -10.75
CA LYS A 83 -5.61 -10.51 -9.47
C LYS A 83 -4.50 -10.10 -8.52
N PHE A 84 -4.87 -9.86 -7.26
CA PHE A 84 -3.92 -9.50 -6.20
C PHE A 84 -2.98 -10.67 -5.91
N GLY A 85 -1.67 -10.41 -6.05
CA GLY A 85 -0.65 -11.44 -5.89
C GLY A 85 -0.45 -12.38 -7.09
N ASP A 86 -1.15 -12.19 -8.19
CA ASP A 86 -0.92 -12.99 -9.40
C ASP A 86 0.41 -12.58 -10.06
N LYS A 87 1.24 -13.56 -10.39
CA LYS A 87 2.56 -13.33 -10.98
C LYS A 87 2.54 -12.99 -12.48
N ASN A 88 1.42 -13.22 -13.16
CA ASN A 88 1.30 -12.95 -14.60
C ASN A 88 0.53 -11.68 -14.89
N ASN A 89 -0.54 -11.41 -14.10
CA ASN A 89 -1.39 -10.23 -14.23
C ASN A 89 -1.66 -9.62 -12.84
N PRO A 90 -0.62 -9.08 -12.17
CA PRO A 90 -0.73 -8.60 -10.81
C PRO A 90 -1.62 -7.37 -10.70
N LEU A 91 -2.59 -7.42 -9.80
CA LEU A 91 -3.29 -6.24 -9.30
C LEU A 91 -2.40 -5.60 -8.22
N LEU A 92 -2.12 -4.31 -8.36
CA LEU A 92 -1.50 -3.51 -7.31
C LEU A 92 -2.54 -2.61 -6.66
N VAL A 93 -2.55 -2.55 -5.34
CA VAL A 93 -3.47 -1.71 -4.59
C VAL A 93 -2.73 -0.69 -3.73
N SER A 94 -3.45 0.35 -3.31
CA SER A 94 -2.97 1.36 -2.37
C SER A 94 -3.83 1.38 -1.13
N VAL A 95 -3.22 1.49 0.04
CA VAL A 95 -3.92 1.73 1.30
C VAL A 95 -3.69 3.18 1.73
N ARG A 96 -4.76 3.85 2.10
CA ARG A 96 -4.76 5.27 2.51
C ARG A 96 -5.54 5.44 3.80
N SER A 97 -5.02 6.26 4.71
CA SER A 97 -5.81 6.70 5.86
C SER A 97 -6.97 7.59 5.42
N GLY A 98 -8.14 7.41 6.01
CA GLY A 98 -9.37 8.12 5.66
C GLY A 98 -10.05 8.74 6.88
N ALA A 99 -9.41 9.70 7.59
CA ALA A 99 -10.07 10.42 8.66
C ALA A 99 -11.16 11.37 8.14
N ARG A 100 -12.08 11.78 9.03
CA ARG A 100 -13.13 12.78 8.73
C ARG A 100 -12.53 14.10 8.29
N VAL A 101 -11.41 14.49 8.91
CA VAL A 101 -10.64 15.69 8.61
C VAL A 101 -9.19 15.28 8.37
N SER A 102 -8.60 15.76 7.28
CA SER A 102 -7.17 15.54 7.01
C SER A 102 -6.35 16.38 8.00
N MET A 103 -5.42 15.73 8.68
CA MET A 103 -4.55 16.37 9.67
C MET A 103 -3.08 16.08 9.35
N PRO A 104 -2.15 17.01 9.65
CA PRO A 104 -0.72 16.71 9.60
C PRO A 104 -0.39 15.53 10.53
N GLY A 105 0.50 14.64 10.07
CA GLY A 105 0.91 13.45 10.84
C GLY A 105 0.01 12.22 10.67
N MET A 106 -1.05 12.29 9.86
CA MET A 106 -1.78 11.09 9.45
C MET A 106 -0.85 10.16 8.66
N MET A 107 -1.10 8.84 8.77
CA MET A 107 -0.36 7.85 8.00
C MET A 107 -0.38 8.18 6.50
N ASP A 108 0.78 8.15 5.89
CA ASP A 108 0.95 8.33 4.45
C ASP A 108 0.31 7.17 3.67
N THR A 109 0.06 7.42 2.39
CA THR A 109 -0.40 6.38 1.48
C THR A 109 0.69 5.33 1.27
N VAL A 110 0.34 4.05 1.40
CA VAL A 110 1.19 2.95 0.95
C VAL A 110 0.74 2.54 -0.45
N LEU A 111 1.63 2.70 -1.41
CA LEU A 111 1.39 2.39 -2.84
C LEU A 111 1.96 1.01 -3.19
N ASN A 112 1.43 0.41 -4.25
CA ASN A 112 1.98 -0.79 -4.89
C ASN A 112 2.01 -2.04 -4.00
N LEU A 113 1.07 -2.15 -3.04
CA LEU A 113 0.86 -3.39 -2.30
C LEU A 113 0.56 -4.53 -3.28
N GLY A 114 1.12 -5.69 -3.02
CA GLY A 114 1.07 -6.85 -3.90
C GLY A 114 2.38 -7.09 -4.66
N LEU A 115 3.33 -6.13 -4.65
CA LEU A 115 4.66 -6.35 -5.24
C LEU A 115 5.52 -7.26 -4.35
N ASN A 116 6.13 -8.24 -5.00
CA ASN A 116 7.14 -9.13 -4.45
C ASN A 116 8.09 -9.59 -5.57
N ASP A 117 9.00 -10.51 -5.27
CA ASP A 117 9.99 -10.98 -6.25
C ASP A 117 9.37 -11.73 -7.44
N GLU A 118 8.14 -12.27 -7.29
CA GLU A 118 7.40 -12.94 -8.37
C GLU A 118 6.52 -11.97 -9.16
N THR A 119 5.70 -11.16 -8.45
CA THR A 119 4.73 -10.27 -9.10
C THR A 119 5.38 -9.11 -9.86
N VAL A 120 6.60 -8.70 -9.47
CA VAL A 120 7.38 -7.73 -10.25
C VAL A 120 7.64 -8.20 -11.68
N GLN A 121 7.78 -9.52 -11.90
CA GLN A 121 7.95 -10.07 -13.25
C GLN A 121 6.68 -9.90 -14.11
N GLY A 122 5.50 -9.98 -13.48
CA GLY A 122 4.24 -9.69 -14.15
C GLY A 122 4.16 -8.22 -14.62
N ILE A 123 4.55 -7.27 -13.76
CA ILE A 123 4.62 -5.85 -14.12
C ILE A 123 5.62 -5.61 -15.27
N ILE A 124 6.78 -6.25 -15.21
CA ILE A 124 7.79 -6.17 -16.28
C ILE A 124 7.20 -6.67 -17.60
N LYS A 125 6.54 -7.84 -17.57
CA LYS A 125 5.92 -8.43 -18.76
C LYS A 125 4.82 -7.52 -19.35
N GLN A 126 3.99 -6.91 -18.50
CA GLN A 126 2.93 -6.01 -18.92
C GLN A 126 3.43 -4.70 -19.53
N THR A 127 4.50 -4.14 -18.95
CA THR A 127 5.03 -2.83 -19.35
C THR A 127 6.15 -2.91 -20.39
N GLY A 128 6.78 -4.08 -20.56
CA GLY A 128 8.00 -4.23 -21.35
C GLY A 128 9.19 -3.46 -20.77
N ASN A 129 9.17 -3.09 -19.49
CA ASN A 129 10.15 -2.21 -18.88
C ASN A 129 10.65 -2.75 -17.53
N ASP A 130 11.77 -3.44 -17.57
CA ASP A 130 12.40 -4.04 -16.38
C ASP A 130 12.77 -2.99 -15.33
N ARG A 131 13.32 -1.86 -15.80
CA ARG A 131 13.73 -0.77 -14.92
C ARG A 131 12.53 -0.19 -14.15
N PHE A 132 11.40 0.02 -14.83
CA PHE A 132 10.17 0.50 -14.20
C PHE A 132 9.65 -0.48 -13.14
N GLY A 133 9.63 -1.77 -13.45
CA GLY A 133 9.19 -2.82 -12.51
C GLY A 133 10.03 -2.80 -11.23
N TRP A 134 11.35 -2.82 -11.37
CA TRP A 134 12.26 -2.85 -10.22
C TRP A 134 12.32 -1.53 -9.46
N ASP A 135 12.19 -0.36 -10.10
CA ASP A 135 12.10 0.92 -9.40
C ASP A 135 10.77 1.01 -8.60
N SER A 136 9.67 0.51 -9.17
CA SER A 136 8.39 0.44 -8.46
C SER A 136 8.47 -0.46 -7.22
N TYR A 137 9.14 -1.61 -7.34
CA TYR A 137 9.33 -2.53 -6.21
C TYR A 137 10.27 -1.96 -5.14
N ARG A 138 11.39 -1.37 -5.55
CA ARG A 138 12.30 -0.67 -4.64
C ARG A 138 11.58 0.41 -3.84
N ARG A 139 10.76 1.25 -4.51
CA ARG A 139 9.95 2.31 -3.86
C ARG A 139 8.92 1.72 -2.90
N PHE A 140 8.29 0.62 -3.28
CA PHE A 140 7.35 -0.08 -2.39
C PHE A 140 8.03 -0.60 -1.13
N VAL A 141 9.20 -1.26 -1.25
CA VAL A 141 9.94 -1.77 -0.09
C VAL A 141 10.34 -0.62 0.85
N HIS A 142 10.82 0.51 0.30
CA HIS A 142 11.13 1.71 1.08
C HIS A 142 9.90 2.24 1.83
N MET A 143 8.82 2.54 1.09
CA MET A 143 7.59 3.11 1.65
C MET A 143 6.93 2.20 2.69
N TYR A 144 6.87 0.90 2.42
CA TYR A 144 6.33 -0.09 3.36
C TYR A 144 7.20 -0.21 4.61
N GLY A 145 8.51 -0.22 4.44
CA GLY A 145 9.47 -0.21 5.54
C GLY A 145 9.30 1.01 6.45
N ASP A 146 9.22 2.19 5.86
CA ASP A 146 9.04 3.45 6.59
C ASP A 146 7.67 3.52 7.28
N VAL A 147 6.59 3.34 6.52
CA VAL A 147 5.22 3.60 7.00
C VAL A 147 4.66 2.45 7.86
N VAL A 148 4.91 1.19 7.45
CA VAL A 148 4.28 0.02 8.08
C VAL A 148 5.20 -0.66 9.09
N MET A 149 6.50 -0.73 8.81
CA MET A 149 7.46 -1.41 9.68
C MET A 149 8.21 -0.46 10.62
N GLY A 150 7.89 0.84 10.60
CA GLY A 150 8.40 1.82 11.55
C GLY A 150 9.87 2.15 11.36
N MET A 151 10.39 2.09 10.13
CA MET A 151 11.80 2.36 9.79
C MET A 151 12.17 3.85 9.73
N LYS A 152 11.42 4.69 10.44
CA LYS A 152 11.72 6.12 10.54
C LYS A 152 13.02 6.38 11.28
N PRO A 153 13.67 7.54 11.03
CA PRO A 153 14.80 7.98 11.85
C PRO A 153 14.44 7.98 13.33
N GLU A 154 15.34 7.47 14.17
CA GLU A 154 15.15 7.39 15.63
C GLU A 154 15.30 8.79 16.31
N SER A 155 15.98 9.71 15.63
CA SER A 155 16.16 11.10 16.07
C SER A 155 16.08 12.08 14.90
N LYS A 156 15.91 13.38 15.20
CA LYS A 156 15.87 14.44 14.17
C LYS A 156 17.20 14.62 13.43
N ASP A 157 18.30 14.17 14.03
CA ASP A 157 19.66 14.29 13.49
C ASP A 157 20.08 13.05 12.70
N GLU A 158 19.28 11.99 12.72
CA GLU A 158 19.51 10.78 11.95
C GLU A 158 18.95 10.97 10.53
N GLU A 159 19.78 10.71 9.52
CA GLU A 159 19.33 10.63 8.13
C GLU A 159 18.40 9.42 7.92
N ASP A 160 17.50 9.54 6.96
CA ASP A 160 16.65 8.42 6.55
C ASP A 160 17.51 7.18 6.23
N PRO A 161 17.27 6.05 6.90
CA PRO A 161 18.13 4.87 6.76
C PRO A 161 18.12 4.29 5.33
N PHE A 162 17.01 4.44 4.59
CA PHE A 162 16.91 4.00 3.20
C PHE A 162 17.70 4.92 2.26
N GLU A 163 17.62 6.25 2.50
CA GLU A 163 18.38 7.24 1.74
C GLU A 163 19.87 7.05 1.96
N THR A 164 20.30 6.75 3.18
CA THR A 164 21.72 6.44 3.51
C THR A 164 22.22 5.24 2.71
N VAL A 165 21.43 4.14 2.63
CA VAL A 165 21.79 2.94 1.84
C VAL A 165 21.84 3.28 0.35
N MET A 166 20.89 4.06 -0.16
CA MET A 166 20.86 4.49 -1.55
C MET A 166 22.07 5.37 -1.91
N ALA A 167 22.40 6.34 -1.07
CA ALA A 167 23.56 7.23 -1.27
C ALA A 167 24.88 6.44 -1.31
N LYS A 168 25.03 5.46 -0.40
CA LYS A 168 26.18 4.56 -0.38
C LYS A 168 26.31 3.76 -1.68
N LEU A 169 25.21 3.16 -2.14
CA LEU A 169 25.20 2.41 -3.40
C LEU A 169 25.54 3.29 -4.61
N LYS A 170 24.95 4.50 -4.68
CA LYS A 170 25.29 5.47 -5.74
C LYS A 170 26.78 5.77 -5.78
N LYS A 171 27.39 6.02 -4.60
CA LYS A 171 28.85 6.26 -4.51
C LYS A 171 29.66 5.07 -4.98
N GLU A 172 29.29 3.85 -4.56
CA GLU A 172 29.93 2.59 -5.00
C GLU A 172 29.87 2.40 -6.53
N LYS A 173 28.73 2.72 -7.14
CA LYS A 173 28.49 2.58 -8.59
C LYS A 173 28.91 3.80 -9.42
N LYS A 174 29.40 4.88 -8.76
CA LYS A 174 29.81 6.14 -9.38
C LYS A 174 28.69 6.82 -10.20
N ILE A 175 27.47 6.79 -9.69
CA ILE A 175 26.29 7.43 -10.26
C ILE A 175 25.80 8.56 -9.35
N THR A 176 25.19 9.59 -9.94
CA THR A 176 24.71 10.78 -9.22
C THR A 176 23.20 10.89 -9.20
N LYS A 177 22.54 10.51 -10.29
CA LYS A 177 21.10 10.67 -10.47
C LYS A 177 20.37 9.34 -10.38
N ASP A 178 19.17 9.33 -9.86
CA ASP A 178 18.30 8.12 -9.80
C ASP A 178 18.00 7.57 -11.19
N THR A 179 17.93 8.45 -12.19
CA THR A 179 17.70 8.07 -13.59
C THR A 179 18.83 7.24 -14.19
N GLU A 180 20.02 7.26 -13.60
CA GLU A 180 21.20 6.48 -14.03
C GLU A 180 21.19 5.06 -13.44
N MET A 181 20.29 4.76 -12.48
CA MET A 181 20.19 3.41 -11.93
C MET A 181 19.67 2.45 -12.99
N THR A 182 20.49 1.46 -13.30
CA THR A 182 20.09 0.33 -14.18
C THR A 182 19.17 -0.64 -13.44
N THR A 183 18.58 -1.56 -14.15
CA THR A 183 17.77 -2.65 -13.57
C THR A 183 18.55 -3.44 -12.52
N GLU A 184 19.82 -3.76 -12.78
CA GLU A 184 20.67 -4.52 -11.86
C GLU A 184 20.94 -3.73 -10.57
N ILE A 185 21.19 -2.43 -10.67
CA ILE A 185 21.40 -1.56 -9.51
C ILE A 185 20.11 -1.45 -8.68
N LEU A 186 18.94 -1.34 -9.32
CA LEU A 186 17.66 -1.32 -8.62
C LEU A 186 17.33 -2.64 -7.93
N LYS A 187 17.66 -3.78 -8.54
CA LYS A 187 17.59 -5.10 -7.92
C LYS A 187 18.47 -5.18 -6.67
N GLU A 188 19.73 -4.77 -6.80
CA GLU A 188 20.68 -4.74 -5.68
C GLU A 188 20.18 -3.83 -4.56
N LEU A 189 19.68 -2.62 -4.88
CA LEU A 189 19.15 -1.68 -3.90
C LEU A 189 17.94 -2.24 -3.15
N THR A 190 17.03 -2.91 -3.88
CA THR A 190 15.87 -3.57 -3.27
C THR A 190 16.29 -4.63 -2.25
N GLN A 191 17.29 -5.45 -2.57
CA GLN A 191 17.81 -6.46 -1.62
C GLN A 191 18.51 -5.80 -0.42
N ARG A 192 19.28 -4.72 -0.62
CA ARG A 192 19.88 -3.96 0.48
C ARG A 192 18.82 -3.35 1.41
N TYR A 193 17.71 -2.87 0.88
CA TYR A 193 16.59 -2.37 1.67
C TYR A 193 15.93 -3.48 2.50
N LYS A 194 15.67 -4.65 1.92
CA LYS A 194 15.15 -5.81 2.67
C LYS A 194 16.09 -6.24 3.78
N LYS A 195 17.40 -6.26 3.51
CA LYS A 195 18.42 -6.58 4.52
C LYS A 195 18.42 -5.55 5.65
N LEU A 196 18.38 -4.26 5.33
CA LEU A 196 18.29 -3.18 6.31
C LEU A 196 17.04 -3.33 7.21
N ILE A 197 15.88 -3.63 6.61
CA ILE A 197 14.63 -3.90 7.35
C ILE A 197 14.83 -5.05 8.34
N LYS A 198 15.39 -6.16 7.89
CA LYS A 198 15.65 -7.33 8.74
C LYS A 198 16.63 -7.02 9.88
N GLU A 199 17.67 -6.25 9.61
CA GLU A 199 18.67 -5.86 10.61
C GLU A 199 18.08 -4.99 11.72
N ARG A 200 17.22 -4.01 11.37
CA ARG A 200 16.61 -3.08 12.33
C ARG A 200 15.38 -3.67 13.03
N THR A 201 14.47 -4.29 12.28
CA THR A 201 13.19 -4.75 12.84
C THR A 201 13.23 -6.20 13.36
N LYS A 202 14.27 -6.97 13.02
CA LYS A 202 14.37 -8.42 13.24
C LYS A 202 13.31 -9.24 12.50
N LYS A 203 12.61 -8.63 11.57
CA LYS A 203 11.56 -9.25 10.73
C LYS A 203 11.97 -9.20 9.27
N ASP A 204 11.62 -10.22 8.52
CA ASP A 204 11.76 -10.17 7.07
C ASP A 204 10.71 -9.23 6.45
N PHE A 205 11.03 -8.64 5.30
CA PHE A 205 10.05 -7.92 4.51
C PHE A 205 8.97 -8.89 4.02
N PRO A 206 7.67 -8.62 4.24
CA PRO A 206 6.61 -9.55 3.87
C PRO A 206 6.50 -9.69 2.35
N THR A 207 6.53 -10.94 1.87
CA THR A 207 6.40 -11.29 0.45
C THR A 207 4.99 -11.77 0.10
N ASP A 208 4.19 -12.19 1.08
CA ASP A 208 2.79 -12.52 0.89
C ASP A 208 1.93 -11.26 0.71
N PRO A 209 1.19 -11.12 -0.41
CA PRO A 209 0.38 -9.92 -0.67
C PRO A 209 -0.69 -9.66 0.39
N MET A 210 -1.30 -10.70 0.97
CA MET A 210 -2.31 -10.53 2.00
C MET A 210 -1.68 -10.08 3.32
N GLU A 211 -0.49 -10.55 3.65
CA GLU A 211 0.28 -10.05 4.80
C GLU A 211 0.63 -8.56 4.61
N GLN A 212 1.04 -8.16 3.40
CA GLN A 212 1.29 -6.75 3.07
C GLN A 212 0.02 -5.89 3.24
N LEU A 213 -1.12 -6.37 2.73
CA LEU A 213 -2.39 -5.65 2.81
C LEU A 213 -2.82 -5.46 4.27
N TRP A 214 -2.82 -6.53 5.06
CA TRP A 214 -3.20 -6.45 6.47
C TRP A 214 -2.19 -5.65 7.31
N GLY A 215 -0.90 -5.71 6.98
CA GLY A 215 0.12 -4.87 7.58
C GLY A 215 -0.17 -3.37 7.35
N ALA A 216 -0.50 -2.99 6.13
CA ALA A 216 -0.86 -1.61 5.80
C ALA A 216 -2.19 -1.18 6.44
N ILE A 217 -3.22 -2.05 6.48
CA ILE A 217 -4.47 -1.79 7.20
C ILE A 217 -4.18 -1.59 8.70
N ASN A 218 -3.37 -2.44 9.31
CA ASN A 218 -2.98 -2.33 10.72
C ASN A 218 -2.28 -1.00 11.01
N ALA A 219 -1.41 -0.53 10.13
CA ALA A 219 -0.71 0.74 10.31
C ALA A 219 -1.65 1.97 10.24
N VAL A 220 -2.84 1.83 9.61
CA VAL A 220 -3.87 2.89 9.64
C VAL A 220 -4.59 2.95 10.97
N PHE A 221 -4.83 1.81 11.62
CA PHE A 221 -5.61 1.71 12.86
C PHE A 221 -4.75 1.76 14.13
N GLY A 222 -3.47 1.43 14.04
CA GLY A 222 -2.52 1.37 15.16
C GLY A 222 -1.88 2.70 15.45
#